data_11325e7dc1c8558c463b7cd76179ac92
#
_entry.id   11325e7dc1c8558c463b7cd76179ac92
#
_cell.length_a   1.000
_cell.length_b   1.000
_cell.length_c   1.000
_cell.angle_alpha   90.00
_cell.angle_beta   90.00
_cell.angle_gamma   90.00
#
_symmetry.space_group_name_H-M   'P 1'
#
loop_
_entity.id
_entity.type
_entity.pdbx_description
1 polymer ?
#
loop_
_entity_poly.entity_id
_entity_poly.type
_entity_poly.pdbx_seq_one_letter_code
_entity_poly.pdbx_strand_id
1 'polypeptide(L)'
;MNEHRDSIYAVINIGSSYLSGMLATKSQQGRVLPLVAHRIPTNGCVRQGSIHNIEEAAQRIGSLLDSLSVSLPEEAKIEGVYVGLECRSMRSERYDAFIDLGPEGCVVTPDHLETLKDQVNDASYPGMTILSVTDPRYRCDGKREPNPRGVRCSRLEAQYLLVVARQNIIVNVRETIEDRLQLRLLGILPTPIAEASATLTMEEMALGCAYVNIGGGTTSVAIYQERFPVALFVLPLGGNNVTRDLTQLSIPLLESDAERLKVERGSMNLSIPRNQEIEATSVDGGSTKRFSQLEVNRYVSARVLEILSNVVSIIREAGCAESISKGFVFAGGVTRTD
;
A
#
# COMPACT_ATOMS: atom_id res chain seq x y z
N MET A 1 -32.51 8.82 -27.81
CA MET A 1 -31.07 8.60 -27.73
C MET A 1 -30.72 8.49 -26.23
N ASN A 2 -30.55 7.26 -25.73
CA ASN A 2 -30.05 7.06 -24.36
C ASN A 2 -28.54 7.40 -24.40
N GLU A 3 -28.18 8.58 -23.93
CA GLU A 3 -26.82 8.87 -23.57
C GLU A 3 -26.43 7.89 -22.47
N HIS A 4 -25.61 6.92 -22.78
CA HIS A 4 -24.95 6.09 -21.79
C HIS A 4 -24.11 7.03 -20.94
N ARG A 5 -24.64 7.41 -19.77
CA ARG A 5 -23.86 8.12 -18.75
C ARG A 5 -22.73 7.17 -18.33
N ASP A 6 -21.50 7.56 -18.60
CA ASP A 6 -20.35 6.81 -18.13
C ASP A 6 -20.36 6.80 -16.59
N SER A 7 -20.39 5.61 -16.01
CA SER A 7 -20.36 5.44 -14.55
C SER A 7 -19.08 5.99 -13.97
N ILE A 8 -19.19 6.88 -12.98
CA ILE A 8 -18.04 7.49 -12.31
C ILE A 8 -17.80 6.78 -10.98
N TYR A 9 -16.56 6.41 -10.76
CA TYR A 9 -16.11 5.75 -9.54
C TYR A 9 -15.06 6.61 -8.85
N ALA A 10 -15.12 6.66 -7.53
CA ALA A 10 -14.06 7.28 -6.73
C ALA A 10 -13.09 6.21 -6.23
N VAL A 11 -11.82 6.54 -6.20
CA VAL A 11 -10.76 5.77 -5.54
C VAL A 11 -10.16 6.66 -4.47
N ILE A 12 -10.19 6.23 -3.21
CA ILE A 12 -9.64 6.96 -2.08
C ILE A 12 -8.51 6.13 -1.46
N ASN A 13 -7.30 6.65 -1.46
CA ASN A 13 -6.19 6.02 -0.76
C ASN A 13 -6.01 6.66 0.63
N ILE A 14 -6.06 5.83 1.67
CA ILE A 14 -5.94 6.25 3.08
C ILE A 14 -4.48 6.16 3.50
N GLY A 15 -3.75 7.26 3.34
CA GLY A 15 -2.36 7.37 3.80
C GLY A 15 -2.26 8.07 5.16
N SER A 16 -1.12 7.91 5.86
CA SER A 16 -0.91 8.51 7.18
C SER A 16 -0.70 10.03 7.15
N SER A 17 -0.16 10.57 6.06
CA SER A 17 0.08 12.02 5.90
C SER A 17 -0.95 12.67 4.98
N TYR A 18 -1.43 11.96 3.97
CA TYR A 18 -2.36 12.46 2.97
C TYR A 18 -3.46 11.45 2.69
N LEU A 19 -4.68 11.96 2.50
CA LEU A 19 -5.75 11.29 1.78
C LEU A 19 -5.60 11.66 0.31
N SER A 20 -5.52 10.68 -0.57
CA SER A 20 -5.45 10.90 -2.01
C SER A 20 -6.70 10.36 -2.68
N GLY A 21 -7.30 11.12 -3.56
CA GLY A 21 -8.51 10.75 -4.26
C GLY A 21 -8.37 10.87 -5.77
N MET A 22 -9.05 10.01 -6.48
CA MET A 22 -9.15 10.05 -7.93
C MET A 22 -10.58 9.69 -8.35
N LEU A 23 -11.12 10.43 -9.31
CA LEU A 23 -12.33 10.01 -10.03
C LEU A 23 -11.92 9.38 -11.35
N ALA A 24 -12.59 8.31 -11.69
CA ALA A 24 -12.36 7.57 -12.93
C ALA A 24 -13.68 7.05 -13.51
N THR A 25 -13.70 6.85 -14.80
CA THR A 25 -14.78 6.17 -15.52
C THR A 25 -14.26 4.91 -16.19
N LYS A 26 -15.17 4.03 -16.59
CA LYS A 26 -14.84 2.82 -17.32
C LYS A 26 -15.37 2.94 -18.75
N SER A 27 -14.48 2.90 -19.72
CA SER A 27 -14.87 2.90 -21.13
C SER A 27 -15.68 1.66 -21.51
N GLN A 28 -16.38 1.70 -22.62
CA GLN A 28 -17.11 0.55 -23.17
C GLN A 28 -16.22 -0.68 -23.40
N GLN A 29 -14.91 -0.46 -23.62
CA GLN A 29 -13.91 -1.52 -23.77
C GLN A 29 -13.36 -2.02 -22.43
N GLY A 30 -13.91 -1.55 -21.30
CA GLY A 30 -13.48 -1.95 -19.95
C GLY A 30 -12.21 -1.26 -19.44
N ARG A 31 -11.66 -0.28 -20.17
CA ARG A 31 -10.49 0.49 -19.71
C ARG A 31 -10.88 1.52 -18.68
N VAL A 32 -10.09 1.62 -17.62
CA VAL A 32 -10.23 2.68 -16.61
C VAL A 32 -9.61 3.96 -17.17
N LEU A 33 -10.38 5.05 -17.16
CA LEU A 33 -9.97 6.38 -17.61
C LEU A 33 -9.98 7.33 -16.40
N PRO A 34 -8.80 7.78 -15.91
CA PRO A 34 -8.73 8.77 -14.84
C PRO A 34 -9.25 10.11 -15.34
N LEU A 35 -10.07 10.79 -14.55
CA LEU A 35 -10.67 12.09 -14.85
C LEU A 35 -9.95 13.21 -14.10
N VAL A 36 -9.83 13.09 -12.80
CA VAL A 36 -9.21 14.08 -11.91
C VAL A 36 -8.62 13.37 -10.69
N ALA A 37 -7.53 13.89 -10.16
CA ALA A 37 -6.93 13.42 -8.92
C ALA A 37 -6.55 14.62 -8.04
N HIS A 38 -6.74 14.46 -6.73
CA HIS A 38 -6.39 15.45 -5.72
C HIS A 38 -5.91 14.77 -4.44
N ARG A 39 -5.20 15.50 -3.59
CA ARG A 39 -4.79 15.03 -2.27
C ARG A 39 -4.92 16.14 -1.23
N ILE A 40 -5.27 15.76 -0.02
CA ILE A 40 -5.35 16.66 1.13
C ILE A 40 -4.63 16.06 2.34
N PRO A 41 -4.08 16.88 3.26
CA PRO A 41 -3.45 16.36 4.47
C PRO A 41 -4.48 15.71 5.39
N THR A 42 -4.07 14.65 6.10
CA THR A 42 -4.92 13.93 7.07
C THR A 42 -5.07 14.68 8.40
N ASN A 43 -4.14 15.57 8.72
CA ASN A 43 -4.07 16.29 10.01
C ASN A 43 -4.19 15.38 11.24
N GLY A 44 -3.69 14.14 11.14
CA GLY A 44 -3.64 13.20 12.26
C GLY A 44 -4.87 12.30 12.42
N CYS A 45 -5.94 12.46 11.61
CA CYS A 45 -7.10 11.55 11.65
C CYS A 45 -6.76 10.12 11.20
N VAL A 46 -5.66 9.94 10.47
CA VAL A 46 -5.10 8.64 10.08
C VAL A 46 -3.71 8.47 10.70
N ARG A 47 -3.48 7.33 11.35
CA ARG A 47 -2.19 6.99 11.97
C ARG A 47 -1.77 5.59 11.54
N GLN A 48 -0.53 5.46 11.04
CA GLN A 48 0.01 4.20 10.53
C GLN A 48 -0.98 3.47 9.59
N GLY A 49 -1.57 4.25 8.66
CA GLY A 49 -2.53 3.77 7.68
C GLY A 49 -3.90 3.37 8.22
N SER A 50 -4.20 3.63 9.49
CA SER A 50 -5.48 3.30 10.12
C SER A 50 -6.25 4.56 10.48
N ILE A 51 -7.54 4.61 10.18
CA ILE A 51 -8.43 5.69 10.61
C ILE A 51 -8.50 5.67 12.14
N HIS A 52 -8.06 6.76 12.77
CA HIS A 52 -8.03 6.94 14.21
C HIS A 52 -9.23 7.75 14.71
N ASN A 53 -9.63 8.74 13.93
CA ASN A 53 -10.82 9.56 14.19
C ASN A 53 -11.76 9.46 12.98
N ILE A 54 -12.87 8.72 13.15
CA ILE A 54 -13.82 8.41 12.08
C ILE A 54 -14.54 9.67 11.59
N GLU A 55 -14.99 10.55 12.51
CA GLU A 55 -15.70 11.78 12.16
C GLU A 55 -14.81 12.74 11.35
N GLU A 56 -13.59 12.96 11.82
CA GLU A 56 -12.65 13.83 11.12
C GLU A 56 -12.22 13.23 9.77
N ALA A 57 -12.03 11.90 9.69
CA ALA A 57 -11.72 11.22 8.44
C ALA A 57 -12.87 11.33 7.44
N ALA A 58 -14.12 11.15 7.88
CA ALA A 58 -15.30 11.32 7.04
C ALA A 58 -15.41 12.77 6.50
N GLN A 59 -15.27 13.77 7.38
CA GLN A 59 -15.29 15.17 6.96
C GLN A 59 -14.22 15.48 5.90
N ARG A 60 -12.98 14.97 6.09
CA ARG A 60 -11.91 15.18 5.15
C ARG A 60 -12.11 14.45 3.83
N ILE A 61 -12.55 13.21 3.87
CA ILE A 61 -12.89 12.45 2.65
C ILE A 61 -14.01 13.14 1.90
N GLY A 62 -15.04 13.64 2.60
CA GLY A 62 -16.10 14.45 1.99
C GLY A 62 -15.54 15.68 1.28
N SER A 63 -14.70 16.48 1.96
CA SER A 63 -14.06 17.65 1.35
C SER A 63 -13.15 17.30 0.15
N LEU A 64 -12.50 16.15 0.19
CA LEU A 64 -11.70 15.64 -0.93
C LEU A 64 -12.60 15.30 -2.12
N LEU A 65 -13.71 14.60 -1.89
CA LEU A 65 -14.68 14.25 -2.93
C LEU A 65 -15.36 15.49 -3.52
N ASP A 66 -15.70 16.48 -2.69
CA ASP A 66 -16.23 17.77 -3.16
C ASP A 66 -15.22 18.46 -4.09
N SER A 67 -13.96 18.53 -3.69
CA SER A 67 -12.89 19.12 -4.51
C SER A 67 -12.69 18.41 -5.86
N LEU A 68 -12.85 17.08 -5.88
CA LEU A 68 -12.78 16.27 -7.09
C LEU A 68 -14.00 16.48 -7.99
N SER A 69 -15.17 16.66 -7.38
CA SER A 69 -16.44 16.78 -8.10
C SER A 69 -16.61 18.12 -8.79
N VAL A 70 -15.87 19.16 -8.40
CA VAL A 70 -15.90 20.49 -9.07
C VAL A 70 -15.62 20.40 -10.58
N SER A 71 -14.86 19.41 -11.01
CA SER A 71 -14.51 19.21 -12.41
C SER A 71 -15.53 18.37 -13.19
N LEU A 72 -16.58 17.89 -12.52
CA LEU A 72 -17.61 17.06 -13.14
C LEU A 72 -18.81 17.89 -13.58
N PRO A 73 -19.57 17.42 -14.59
CA PRO A 73 -20.89 17.98 -14.90
C PRO A 73 -21.83 17.88 -13.69
N GLU A 74 -22.74 18.86 -13.50
CA GLU A 74 -23.69 18.92 -12.36
C GLU A 74 -24.54 17.63 -12.21
N GLU A 75 -24.79 16.94 -13.31
CA GLU A 75 -25.60 15.72 -13.31
C GLU A 75 -24.79 14.44 -13.02
N ALA A 76 -23.48 14.52 -12.95
CA ALA A 76 -22.61 13.37 -12.74
C ALA A 76 -22.72 12.88 -11.29
N LYS A 77 -22.85 11.57 -11.13
CA LYS A 77 -22.93 10.93 -9.80
C LYS A 77 -21.84 9.89 -9.64
N ILE A 78 -21.23 9.89 -8.46
CA ILE A 78 -20.28 8.85 -8.04
C ILE A 78 -21.12 7.61 -7.68
N GLU A 79 -20.95 6.52 -8.42
CA GLU A 79 -21.69 5.27 -8.20
C GLU A 79 -21.18 4.48 -7.00
N GLY A 80 -19.93 4.68 -6.63
CA GLY A 80 -19.34 4.05 -5.46
C GLY A 80 -17.85 4.35 -5.32
N VAL A 81 -17.30 3.88 -4.21
CA VAL A 81 -15.94 4.19 -3.76
C VAL A 81 -15.13 2.91 -3.60
N TYR A 82 -13.95 2.85 -4.19
CA TYR A 82 -12.91 1.91 -3.84
C TYR A 82 -11.94 2.56 -2.85
N VAL A 83 -11.57 1.84 -1.80
CA VAL A 83 -10.62 2.33 -0.80
C VAL A 83 -9.31 1.57 -0.90
N GLY A 84 -8.22 2.28 -1.15
CA GLY A 84 -6.86 1.79 -0.99
C GLY A 84 -6.47 1.85 0.49
N LEU A 85 -5.99 0.76 1.03
CA LEU A 85 -5.58 0.64 2.42
C LEU A 85 -4.16 0.08 2.51
N GLU A 86 -3.32 0.75 3.31
CA GLU A 86 -2.04 0.27 3.78
C GLU A 86 -1.94 0.54 5.28
N CYS A 87 -1.98 -0.49 6.12
CA CYS A 87 -1.97 -0.32 7.56
C CYS A 87 -0.96 -1.25 8.24
N ARG A 88 -0.50 -0.86 9.43
CA ARG A 88 0.53 -1.59 10.20
C ARG A 88 0.23 -3.06 10.50
N SER A 89 -1.04 -3.45 10.48
CA SER A 89 -1.45 -4.84 10.73
C SER A 89 -1.57 -5.67 9.45
N MET A 90 -1.39 -5.03 8.29
CA MET A 90 -1.49 -5.70 7.01
C MET A 90 -0.26 -6.57 6.78
N ARG A 91 -0.50 -7.80 6.38
CA ARG A 91 0.54 -8.74 5.98
C ARG A 91 -0.04 -9.79 5.06
N SER A 92 0.82 -10.55 4.44
CA SER A 92 0.40 -11.74 3.70
C SER A 92 0.48 -12.99 4.56
N GLU A 93 -0.44 -13.92 4.29
CA GLU A 93 -0.45 -15.29 4.80
C GLU A 93 -0.46 -16.25 3.61
N ARG A 94 0.34 -17.30 3.69
CA ARG A 94 0.37 -18.35 2.69
C ARG A 94 -0.70 -19.39 3.03
N TYR A 95 -1.45 -19.80 2.01
CA TYR A 95 -2.44 -20.87 2.12
C TYR A 95 -2.18 -21.93 1.06
N ASP A 96 -1.95 -23.15 1.50
CA ASP A 96 -1.69 -24.30 0.62
C ASP A 96 -2.94 -25.20 0.63
N ALA A 97 -3.70 -25.19 -0.46
CA ALA A 97 -4.84 -26.09 -0.71
C ALA A 97 -4.38 -27.30 -1.50
N PHE A 98 -5.00 -28.46 -1.29
CA PHE A 98 -4.69 -29.66 -2.07
C PHE A 98 -5.88 -30.61 -2.21
N ILE A 99 -5.83 -31.45 -3.24
CA ILE A 99 -6.75 -32.54 -3.49
C ILE A 99 -5.95 -33.80 -3.83
N ASP A 100 -6.24 -34.91 -3.17
CA ASP A 100 -5.73 -36.21 -3.52
C ASP A 100 -6.67 -36.85 -4.57
N LEU A 101 -6.13 -37.14 -5.74
CA LEU A 101 -6.86 -37.62 -6.91
C LEU A 101 -6.70 -39.15 -7.09
N GLY A 102 -6.19 -39.84 -6.05
CA GLY A 102 -5.97 -41.26 -5.99
C GLY A 102 -4.62 -41.74 -6.55
N PRO A 103 -4.20 -42.94 -6.24
CA PRO A 103 -2.86 -43.46 -6.57
C PRO A 103 -2.60 -43.60 -8.08
N GLU A 104 -3.63 -43.89 -8.87
CA GLU A 104 -3.52 -43.96 -10.34
C GLU A 104 -3.62 -42.59 -11.01
N GLY A 105 -3.95 -41.56 -10.23
CA GLY A 105 -4.19 -40.22 -10.69
C GLY A 105 -5.40 -40.10 -11.61
N CYS A 106 -5.96 -38.89 -11.70
CA CYS A 106 -6.98 -38.57 -12.69
C CYS A 106 -6.65 -37.31 -13.44
N VAL A 107 -7.39 -37.01 -14.50
CA VAL A 107 -7.26 -35.80 -15.28
C VAL A 107 -7.89 -34.64 -14.49
N VAL A 108 -7.15 -33.56 -14.31
CA VAL A 108 -7.63 -32.36 -13.61
C VAL A 108 -8.76 -31.71 -14.39
N THR A 109 -9.89 -31.51 -13.73
CA THR A 109 -11.10 -30.88 -14.27
C THR A 109 -11.30 -29.48 -13.70
N PRO A 110 -12.19 -28.64 -14.28
CA PRO A 110 -12.58 -27.38 -13.66
C PRO A 110 -13.13 -27.51 -12.25
N ASP A 111 -13.87 -28.60 -11.93
CA ASP A 111 -14.46 -28.84 -10.62
C ASP A 111 -13.37 -29.06 -9.54
N HIS A 112 -12.24 -29.69 -9.91
CA HIS A 112 -11.10 -29.82 -9.00
C HIS A 112 -10.48 -28.45 -8.68
N LEU A 113 -10.43 -27.53 -9.65
CA LEU A 113 -9.92 -26.18 -9.43
C LEU A 113 -10.88 -25.36 -8.56
N GLU A 114 -12.18 -25.52 -8.75
CA GLU A 114 -13.21 -24.89 -7.91
C GLU A 114 -13.12 -25.42 -6.46
N THR A 115 -12.96 -26.70 -6.26
CA THR A 115 -12.76 -27.31 -4.92
C THR A 115 -11.56 -26.69 -4.20
N LEU A 116 -10.43 -26.44 -4.89
CA LEU A 116 -9.26 -25.77 -4.30
C LEU A 116 -9.57 -24.31 -3.94
N LYS A 117 -10.38 -23.64 -4.75
CA LYS A 117 -10.82 -22.27 -4.50
C LYS A 117 -11.79 -22.21 -3.30
N ASP A 118 -12.67 -23.18 -3.16
CA ASP A 118 -13.57 -23.26 -2.01
C ASP A 118 -12.79 -23.44 -0.71
N GLN A 119 -11.75 -24.29 -0.70
CA GLN A 119 -10.88 -24.43 0.47
C GLN A 119 -10.27 -23.09 0.94
N VAL A 120 -9.84 -22.23 0.02
CA VAL A 120 -9.28 -20.94 0.38
C VAL A 120 -10.35 -19.93 0.80
N ASN A 121 -11.57 -20.02 0.25
CA ASN A 121 -12.69 -19.18 0.64
C ASN A 121 -13.15 -19.45 2.08
N ASP A 122 -12.98 -20.69 2.55
CA ASP A 122 -13.28 -21.09 3.93
C ASP A 122 -12.16 -20.71 4.92
N ALA A 123 -11.02 -20.19 4.42
CA ALA A 123 -9.93 -19.77 5.28
C ALA A 123 -10.35 -18.62 6.19
N SER A 124 -10.01 -18.72 7.47
CA SER A 124 -10.28 -17.67 8.45
C SER A 124 -9.08 -17.47 9.37
N TYR A 125 -8.86 -16.23 9.76
CA TYR A 125 -7.81 -15.85 10.68
C TYR A 125 -8.43 -15.06 11.85
N PRO A 126 -8.29 -15.51 13.11
CA PRO A 126 -8.92 -14.86 14.25
C PRO A 126 -8.60 -13.36 14.34
N GLY A 127 -9.65 -12.52 14.38
CA GLY A 127 -9.54 -11.05 14.45
C GLY A 127 -9.00 -10.35 13.21
N MET A 128 -8.85 -11.08 12.09
CA MET A 128 -8.39 -10.56 10.81
C MET A 128 -9.48 -10.66 9.75
N THR A 129 -9.40 -9.79 8.75
CA THR A 129 -10.21 -9.84 7.53
C THR A 129 -9.29 -10.11 6.35
N ILE A 130 -9.67 -11.05 5.48
CA ILE A 130 -8.99 -11.29 4.21
C ILE A 130 -9.43 -10.18 3.24
N LEU A 131 -8.49 -9.39 2.75
CA LEU A 131 -8.71 -8.28 1.82
C LEU A 131 -8.56 -8.70 0.37
N SER A 132 -7.64 -9.62 0.10
CA SER A 132 -7.45 -10.17 -1.23
C SER A 132 -6.85 -11.58 -1.16
N VAL A 133 -7.16 -12.35 -2.19
CA VAL A 133 -6.58 -13.66 -2.47
C VAL A 133 -5.95 -13.56 -3.85
N THR A 134 -4.71 -13.97 -3.98
CA THR A 134 -4.01 -13.97 -5.27
C THR A 134 -4.41 -15.16 -6.13
N ASP A 135 -4.10 -15.08 -7.43
CA ASP A 135 -4.17 -16.26 -8.28
C ASP A 135 -3.23 -17.35 -7.75
N PRO A 136 -3.66 -18.63 -7.79
CA PRO A 136 -2.88 -19.74 -7.25
C PRO A 136 -1.67 -20.11 -8.11
N ARG A 137 -0.65 -20.61 -7.43
CA ARG A 137 0.46 -21.33 -8.05
C ARG A 137 0.18 -22.82 -7.93
N TYR A 138 -0.10 -23.48 -9.06
CA TYR A 138 -0.43 -24.90 -9.06
C TYR A 138 0.80 -25.79 -9.12
N ARG A 139 0.65 -27.00 -8.53
CA ARG A 139 1.58 -28.11 -8.64
C ARG A 139 0.81 -29.42 -8.87
N CYS A 140 1.32 -30.23 -9.78
CA CYS A 140 0.86 -31.59 -10.04
C CYS A 140 1.98 -32.55 -9.59
N ASP A 141 1.71 -33.41 -8.61
CA ASP A 141 2.68 -34.32 -8.01
C ASP A 141 3.99 -33.61 -7.60
N GLY A 142 3.84 -32.44 -6.94
CA GLY A 142 4.95 -31.61 -6.48
C GLY A 142 5.66 -30.78 -7.57
N LYS A 143 5.36 -31.02 -8.84
CA LYS A 143 5.94 -30.27 -9.97
C LYS A 143 5.05 -29.09 -10.32
N ARG A 144 5.68 -27.95 -10.55
CA ARG A 144 4.96 -26.74 -10.98
C ARG A 144 4.23 -26.96 -12.30
N GLU A 145 2.95 -26.59 -12.33
CA GLU A 145 2.10 -26.67 -13.50
C GLU A 145 1.26 -25.39 -13.64
N PRO A 146 1.64 -24.46 -14.52
CA PRO A 146 0.94 -23.18 -14.66
C PRO A 146 -0.52 -23.32 -15.09
N ASN A 147 -0.85 -24.36 -15.85
CA ASN A 147 -2.21 -24.66 -16.29
C ASN A 147 -2.51 -26.16 -16.06
N PRO A 148 -2.98 -26.53 -14.87
CA PRO A 148 -3.16 -27.93 -14.52
C PRO A 148 -4.37 -28.58 -15.21
N ARG A 149 -5.28 -27.81 -15.80
CA ARG A 149 -6.47 -28.35 -16.48
C ARG A 149 -6.07 -29.29 -17.61
N GLY A 150 -6.59 -30.52 -17.56
CA GLY A 150 -6.29 -31.57 -18.55
C GLY A 150 -5.02 -32.36 -18.25
N VAL A 151 -4.23 -32.01 -17.25
CA VAL A 151 -3.06 -32.75 -16.79
C VAL A 151 -3.49 -33.90 -15.90
N ARG A 152 -2.87 -35.10 -16.02
CA ARG A 152 -3.09 -36.23 -15.09
C ARG A 152 -2.09 -36.12 -13.94
N CYS A 153 -2.60 -36.17 -12.71
CA CYS A 153 -1.77 -36.24 -11.51
C CYS A 153 -2.51 -37.00 -10.38
N SER A 154 -1.75 -37.49 -9.41
CA SER A 154 -2.27 -38.13 -8.20
C SER A 154 -2.56 -37.14 -7.09
N ARG A 155 -1.85 -36.01 -7.08
CA ARG A 155 -2.03 -34.91 -6.11
C ARG A 155 -1.98 -33.58 -6.84
N LEU A 156 -3.04 -32.79 -6.68
CA LEU A 156 -3.12 -31.43 -7.17
C LEU A 156 -3.02 -30.45 -5.98
N GLU A 157 -2.09 -29.51 -6.07
CA GLU A 157 -1.85 -28.51 -5.06
C GLU A 157 -2.02 -27.10 -5.65
N ALA A 158 -2.55 -26.17 -4.84
CA ALA A 158 -2.67 -24.77 -5.18
C ALA A 158 -2.17 -23.91 -4.00
N GLN A 159 -1.17 -23.09 -4.26
CA GLN A 159 -0.63 -22.16 -3.28
C GLN A 159 -1.17 -20.77 -3.54
N TYR A 160 -1.87 -20.21 -2.56
CA TYR A 160 -2.40 -18.86 -2.56
C TYR A 160 -1.60 -17.95 -1.62
N LEU A 161 -1.57 -16.68 -1.91
CA LEU A 161 -1.17 -15.63 -0.98
C LEU A 161 -2.42 -14.83 -0.60
N LEU A 162 -2.74 -14.77 0.68
CA LEU A 162 -3.85 -14.00 1.22
C LEU A 162 -3.29 -12.72 1.84
N VAL A 163 -3.89 -11.58 1.55
CA VAL A 163 -3.57 -10.34 2.26
C VAL A 163 -4.61 -10.11 3.34
N VAL A 164 -4.15 -10.02 4.57
CA VAL A 164 -5.01 -9.88 5.75
C VAL A 164 -4.71 -8.58 6.50
N ALA A 165 -5.72 -8.01 7.15
CA ALA A 165 -5.60 -6.88 8.05
C ALA A 165 -6.55 -7.06 9.26
N ARG A 166 -6.28 -6.37 10.37
CA ARG A 166 -7.15 -6.44 11.55
C ARG A 166 -8.57 -6.00 11.23
N GLN A 167 -9.56 -6.76 11.69
CA GLN A 167 -10.97 -6.55 11.42
C GLN A 167 -11.45 -5.15 11.88
N ASN A 168 -11.01 -4.65 13.03
CA ASN A 168 -11.40 -3.33 13.52
C ASN A 168 -11.00 -2.18 12.57
N ILE A 169 -9.88 -2.31 11.85
CA ILE A 169 -9.45 -1.30 10.86
C ILE A 169 -10.42 -1.29 9.67
N ILE A 170 -10.86 -2.46 9.24
CA ILE A 170 -11.82 -2.60 8.14
C ILE A 170 -13.18 -2.06 8.54
N VAL A 171 -13.61 -2.33 9.78
CA VAL A 171 -14.85 -1.76 10.34
C VAL A 171 -14.80 -0.23 10.33
N ASN A 172 -13.70 0.40 10.79
CA ASN A 172 -13.55 1.85 10.76
C ASN A 172 -13.66 2.43 9.34
N VAL A 173 -13.07 1.75 8.34
CA VAL A 173 -13.18 2.18 6.93
C VAL A 173 -14.63 2.09 6.46
N ARG A 174 -15.33 0.98 6.75
CA ARG A 174 -16.74 0.81 6.39
C ARG A 174 -17.61 1.87 7.05
N GLU A 175 -17.50 2.06 8.36
CA GLU A 175 -18.23 3.08 9.10
C GLU A 175 -17.99 4.48 8.52
N THR A 176 -16.74 4.81 8.19
CA THR A 176 -16.42 6.12 7.58
C THR A 176 -17.11 6.31 6.24
N ILE A 177 -17.06 5.31 5.35
CA ILE A 177 -17.58 5.44 3.97
C ILE A 177 -19.08 5.19 3.90
N GLU A 178 -19.57 4.11 4.52
CA GLU A 178 -20.97 3.68 4.38
C GLU A 178 -21.89 4.42 5.35
N ASP A 179 -21.49 4.54 6.64
CA ASP A 179 -22.38 5.10 7.65
C ASP A 179 -22.29 6.64 7.74
N ARG A 180 -21.07 7.22 7.70
CA ARG A 180 -20.89 8.67 7.82
C ARG A 180 -21.06 9.42 6.51
N LEU A 181 -20.50 8.91 5.42
CA LEU A 181 -20.57 9.56 4.10
C LEU A 181 -21.77 9.09 3.26
N GLN A 182 -22.46 8.03 3.68
CA GLN A 182 -23.59 7.44 2.95
C GLN A 182 -23.22 7.07 1.50
N LEU A 183 -21.98 6.61 1.30
CA LEU A 183 -21.46 6.21 0.01
C LEU A 183 -21.37 4.69 -0.09
N ARG A 184 -21.61 4.17 -1.28
CA ARG A 184 -21.49 2.74 -1.56
C ARG A 184 -20.00 2.34 -1.60
N LEU A 185 -19.55 1.53 -0.64
CA LEU A 185 -18.21 0.93 -0.67
C LEU A 185 -18.20 -0.25 -1.63
N LEU A 186 -17.41 -0.15 -2.69
CA LEU A 186 -17.27 -1.19 -3.72
C LEU A 186 -16.18 -2.21 -3.37
N GLY A 187 -15.17 -1.80 -2.60
CA GLY A 187 -14.11 -2.69 -2.15
C GLY A 187 -13.01 -1.96 -1.38
N ILE A 188 -12.29 -2.73 -0.57
CA ILE A 188 -11.07 -2.28 0.11
C ILE A 188 -9.91 -3.08 -0.47
N LEU A 189 -8.94 -2.38 -1.05
CA LEU A 189 -7.82 -2.99 -1.77
C LEU A 189 -6.51 -2.76 -1.01
N PRO A 190 -5.63 -3.77 -0.92
CA PRO A 190 -4.29 -3.58 -0.36
C PRO A 190 -3.46 -2.70 -1.30
N THR A 191 -3.25 -1.44 -0.90
CA THR A 191 -2.49 -0.44 -1.67
C THR A 191 -1.11 -0.95 -2.12
N PRO A 192 -0.31 -1.63 -1.29
CA PRO A 192 1.03 -2.07 -1.71
C PRO A 192 1.01 -3.05 -2.89
N ILE A 193 0.00 -3.92 -2.98
CA ILE A 193 -0.15 -4.83 -4.12
C ILE A 193 -0.58 -4.06 -5.37
N ALA A 194 -1.53 -3.14 -5.23
CA ALA A 194 -2.01 -2.33 -6.35
C ALA A 194 -0.89 -1.42 -6.92
N GLU A 195 -0.14 -0.76 -6.05
CA GLU A 195 0.99 0.09 -6.44
C GLU A 195 2.12 -0.71 -7.10
N ALA A 196 2.50 -1.86 -6.51
CA ALA A 196 3.52 -2.73 -7.09
C ALA A 196 3.10 -3.20 -8.49
N SER A 197 1.84 -3.61 -8.66
CA SER A 197 1.30 -4.06 -9.97
C SER A 197 1.28 -2.94 -11.02
N ALA A 198 1.15 -1.68 -10.59
CA ALA A 198 1.16 -0.53 -11.49
C ALA A 198 2.57 -0.01 -11.81
N THR A 199 3.55 -0.31 -10.96
CA THR A 199 4.91 0.27 -11.02
C THR A 199 5.92 -0.71 -11.62
N LEU A 200 5.85 -1.98 -11.19
CA LEU A 200 6.81 -3.00 -11.60
C LEU A 200 6.61 -3.45 -13.04
N THR A 201 7.69 -3.64 -13.74
CA THR A 201 7.68 -4.25 -15.06
C THR A 201 7.45 -5.76 -14.96
N MET A 202 6.96 -6.35 -16.06
CA MET A 202 6.77 -7.81 -16.13
C MET A 202 8.08 -8.59 -15.97
N GLU A 203 9.22 -8.00 -16.34
CA GLU A 203 10.54 -8.59 -16.16
C GLU A 203 10.95 -8.58 -14.68
N GLU A 204 10.80 -7.46 -13.98
CA GLU A 204 11.08 -7.36 -12.56
C GLU A 204 10.25 -8.35 -11.74
N MET A 205 8.93 -8.43 -12.02
CA MET A 205 8.07 -9.42 -11.37
C MET A 205 8.47 -10.87 -11.69
N ALA A 206 8.93 -11.14 -12.93
CA ALA A 206 9.30 -12.49 -13.33
C ALA A 206 10.60 -12.97 -12.70
N LEU A 207 11.62 -12.11 -12.71
CA LEU A 207 12.95 -12.43 -12.19
C LEU A 207 13.07 -12.26 -10.67
N GLY A 208 12.12 -11.54 -10.08
CA GLY A 208 12.01 -11.33 -8.64
C GLY A 208 12.57 -10.00 -8.17
N CYS A 209 11.73 -9.23 -7.50
CA CYS A 209 12.06 -7.93 -6.93
C CYS A 209 11.24 -7.65 -5.68
N ALA A 210 11.69 -6.68 -4.89
CA ALA A 210 10.95 -6.11 -3.77
C ALA A 210 10.52 -4.68 -4.12
N TYR A 211 9.21 -4.43 -4.16
CA TYR A 211 8.64 -3.10 -4.17
C TYR A 211 8.57 -2.57 -2.76
N VAL A 212 9.19 -1.43 -2.49
CA VAL A 212 9.27 -0.82 -1.17
C VAL A 212 8.69 0.60 -1.23
N ASN A 213 7.55 0.82 -0.59
CA ASN A 213 6.95 2.15 -0.47
C ASN A 213 7.22 2.70 0.93
N ILE A 214 8.02 3.78 1.04
CA ILE A 214 8.30 4.48 2.30
C ILE A 214 7.36 5.69 2.39
N GLY A 215 6.21 5.46 3.01
CA GLY A 215 5.17 6.46 3.24
C GLY A 215 5.45 7.37 4.44
N GLY A 216 4.42 8.13 4.86
CA GLY A 216 4.53 8.98 6.05
C GLY A 216 4.60 8.19 7.35
N GLY A 217 3.67 7.27 7.58
CA GLY A 217 3.57 6.51 8.84
C GLY A 217 3.89 5.03 8.73
N THR A 218 4.07 4.51 7.52
CA THR A 218 4.29 3.10 7.21
C THR A 218 5.32 2.95 6.11
N THR A 219 5.98 1.79 6.12
CA THR A 219 6.79 1.31 5.00
C THR A 219 6.26 -0.07 4.61
N SER A 220 5.79 -0.22 3.40
CA SER A 220 5.33 -1.50 2.88
C SER A 220 6.35 -2.14 1.95
N VAL A 221 6.39 -3.47 1.98
CA VAL A 221 7.29 -4.31 1.18
C VAL A 221 6.48 -5.39 0.51
N ALA A 222 6.31 -5.32 -0.80
CA ALA A 222 5.68 -6.36 -1.61
C ALA A 222 6.76 -7.08 -2.44
N ILE A 223 6.89 -8.39 -2.26
CA ILE A 223 7.90 -9.20 -2.92
C ILE A 223 7.24 -10.00 -4.03
N TYR A 224 7.80 -9.90 -5.22
CA TYR A 224 7.36 -10.63 -6.40
C TYR A 224 8.42 -11.62 -6.86
N GLN A 225 7.98 -12.78 -7.30
CA GLN A 225 8.80 -13.81 -7.94
C GLN A 225 7.94 -14.59 -8.93
N GLU A 226 8.50 -14.86 -10.13
CA GLU A 226 7.78 -15.62 -11.16
C GLU A 226 6.43 -14.99 -11.55
N ARG A 227 6.33 -13.65 -11.48
CA ARG A 227 5.14 -12.81 -11.72
C ARG A 227 4.05 -12.89 -10.64
N PHE A 228 4.29 -13.58 -9.53
CA PHE A 228 3.35 -13.68 -8.41
C PHE A 228 3.86 -12.90 -7.21
N PRO A 229 3.00 -12.23 -6.46
CA PRO A 229 3.38 -11.75 -5.14
C PRO A 229 3.60 -12.97 -4.23
N VAL A 230 4.73 -12.99 -3.54
CA VAL A 230 5.13 -14.10 -2.65
C VAL A 230 5.13 -13.70 -1.19
N ALA A 231 5.23 -12.40 -0.89
CA ALA A 231 5.12 -11.87 0.46
C ALA A 231 4.71 -10.40 0.46
N LEU A 232 4.01 -9.99 1.51
CA LEU A 232 3.68 -8.60 1.81
C LEU A 232 3.87 -8.34 3.31
N PHE A 233 4.59 -7.27 3.62
CA PHE A 233 4.82 -6.80 4.99
C PHE A 233 4.56 -5.29 5.06
N VAL A 234 4.12 -4.82 6.23
CA VAL A 234 4.00 -3.38 6.52
C VAL A 234 4.66 -3.08 7.86
N LEU A 235 5.69 -2.25 7.82
CA LEU A 235 6.41 -1.77 8.99
C LEU A 235 5.78 -0.46 9.47
N PRO A 236 5.60 -0.23 10.80
CA PRO A 236 5.02 1.00 11.35
C PRO A 236 6.07 2.11 11.45
N LEU A 237 6.90 2.27 10.43
CA LEU A 237 7.97 3.24 10.30
C LEU A 237 7.83 3.97 8.97
N GLY A 238 8.10 5.28 8.95
CA GLY A 238 8.03 6.09 7.75
C GLY A 238 8.55 7.52 7.97
N GLY A 239 8.25 8.43 7.07
CA GLY A 239 8.72 9.81 7.08
C GLY A 239 8.35 10.60 8.33
N ASN A 240 7.22 10.29 8.99
CA ASN A 240 6.82 10.94 10.24
C ASN A 240 7.79 10.61 11.40
N ASN A 241 8.52 9.50 11.33
CA ASN A 241 9.58 9.20 12.29
C ASN A 241 10.78 10.13 12.09
N VAL A 242 11.15 10.42 10.83
CA VAL A 242 12.17 11.43 10.52
C VAL A 242 11.74 12.80 11.05
N THR A 243 10.49 13.21 10.80
CA THR A 243 9.96 14.48 11.29
C THR A 243 10.04 14.58 12.80
N ARG A 244 9.65 13.53 13.51
CA ARG A 244 9.72 13.48 14.97
C ARG A 244 11.16 13.59 15.49
N ASP A 245 12.12 12.93 14.84
CA ASP A 245 13.52 13.05 15.22
C ASP A 245 14.02 14.48 15.04
N LEU A 246 13.64 15.15 13.96
CA LEU A 246 14.01 16.56 13.71
C LEU A 246 13.39 17.54 14.73
N THR A 247 12.32 17.18 15.45
CA THR A 247 11.86 18.02 16.57
C THR A 247 12.85 18.06 17.73
N GLN A 248 13.81 17.13 17.78
CA GLN A 248 14.83 16.97 18.84
C GLN A 248 16.20 17.52 18.44
N LEU A 249 16.27 18.36 17.39
CA LEU A 249 17.52 19.06 17.03
C LEU A 249 18.04 19.91 18.18
N SER A 250 19.27 20.37 18.09
CA SER A 250 19.91 21.28 19.06
C SER A 250 19.05 22.49 19.42
N ILE A 251 18.21 22.94 18.49
CA ILE A 251 17.14 23.92 18.70
C ILE A 251 15.80 23.19 18.46
N PRO A 252 14.98 22.95 19.50
CA PRO A 252 13.72 22.24 19.35
C PRO A 252 12.75 22.92 18.37
N LEU A 253 12.06 22.10 17.57
CA LEU A 253 11.10 22.54 16.56
C LEU A 253 9.69 22.02 16.86
N LEU A 254 8.69 22.77 16.43
CA LEU A 254 7.33 22.26 16.29
C LEU A 254 7.30 21.20 15.18
N GLU A 255 6.38 20.24 15.26
CA GLU A 255 6.27 19.16 14.29
C GLU A 255 6.05 19.67 12.85
N SER A 256 5.26 20.74 12.70
CA SER A 256 5.03 21.41 11.40
C SER A 256 6.30 22.01 10.82
N ASP A 257 7.13 22.62 11.66
CA ASP A 257 8.40 23.21 11.25
C ASP A 257 9.42 22.12 10.90
N ALA A 258 9.48 21.06 11.69
CA ALA A 258 10.32 19.89 11.44
C ALA A 258 9.94 19.17 10.12
N GLU A 259 8.65 19.04 9.85
CA GLU A 259 8.15 18.46 8.58
C GLU A 259 8.60 19.31 7.39
N ARG A 260 8.42 20.63 7.49
CA ARG A 260 8.87 21.53 6.43
C ARG A 260 10.38 21.50 6.24
N LEU A 261 11.14 21.52 7.34
CA LEU A 261 12.61 21.41 7.29
C LEU A 261 13.05 20.11 6.62
N LYS A 262 12.40 18.98 6.95
CA LYS A 262 12.65 17.68 6.30
C LYS A 262 12.42 17.75 4.79
N VAL A 263 11.27 18.30 4.37
CA VAL A 263 10.87 18.35 2.95
C VAL A 263 11.76 19.27 2.13
N GLU A 264 12.12 20.44 2.69
CA GLU A 264 12.87 21.48 1.96
C GLU A 264 14.38 21.30 2.01
N ARG A 265 14.91 20.71 3.11
CA ARG A 265 16.35 20.69 3.43
C ARG A 265 16.89 19.33 3.83
N GLY A 266 16.03 18.34 4.06
CA GLY A 266 16.47 17.01 4.46
C GLY A 266 17.25 16.33 3.34
N SER A 267 18.42 15.78 3.67
CA SER A 267 19.27 15.03 2.74
C SER A 267 20.00 13.91 3.48
N MET A 268 20.34 12.84 2.79
CA MET A 268 21.21 11.78 3.31
C MET A 268 22.69 12.06 3.09
N ASN A 269 23.05 13.15 2.42
CA ASN A 269 24.42 13.50 2.13
C ASN A 269 25.14 14.00 3.39
N LEU A 270 26.08 13.22 3.89
CA LEU A 270 26.97 13.56 5.03
C LEU A 270 28.32 14.17 4.59
N SER A 271 28.62 14.20 3.29
CA SER A 271 29.86 14.74 2.72
C SER A 271 29.71 16.22 2.40
N ILE A 272 29.30 17.01 3.40
CA ILE A 272 29.09 18.46 3.29
C ILE A 272 29.95 19.20 4.30
N PRO A 273 30.28 20.50 4.07
CA PRO A 273 31.04 21.30 5.03
C PRO A 273 30.36 21.35 6.40
N ARG A 274 31.16 21.20 7.48
CA ARG A 274 30.65 21.19 8.87
C ARG A 274 30.02 22.53 9.28
N ASN A 275 30.44 23.62 8.67
CA ASN A 275 29.97 24.98 8.93
C ASN A 275 28.84 25.44 7.98
N GLN A 276 28.28 24.52 7.19
CA GLN A 276 27.15 24.86 6.34
C GLN A 276 25.90 25.03 7.20
N GLU A 277 25.40 26.25 7.25
CA GLU A 277 24.15 26.58 7.95
C GLU A 277 22.96 26.71 6.99
N ILE A 278 21.78 26.40 7.50
CA ILE A 278 20.50 26.60 6.83
C ILE A 278 19.56 27.36 7.74
N GLU A 279 18.70 28.12 7.13
CA GLU A 279 17.66 28.87 7.85
C GLU A 279 16.30 28.17 7.62
N ALA A 280 15.55 28.00 8.71
CA ALA A 280 14.17 27.56 8.69
C ALA A 280 13.30 28.57 9.43
N THR A 281 12.30 29.10 8.74
CA THR A 281 11.34 30.05 9.33
C THR A 281 10.17 29.27 9.87
N SER A 282 9.67 29.61 11.06
CA SER A 282 8.49 28.95 11.64
C SER A 282 7.26 29.06 10.74
N VAL A 283 6.41 28.03 10.74
CA VAL A 283 5.19 27.97 9.93
C VAL A 283 4.21 29.09 10.30
N ASP A 284 4.22 29.54 11.55
CA ASP A 284 3.44 30.68 12.04
C ASP A 284 4.02 32.04 11.65
N GLY A 285 5.15 32.07 10.92
CA GLY A 285 5.81 33.31 10.49
C GLY A 285 6.59 34.02 11.59
N GLY A 286 6.70 33.46 12.79
CA GLY A 286 7.18 34.17 13.98
C GLY A 286 8.70 34.30 14.10
N SER A 287 9.48 33.33 13.70
CA SER A 287 10.94 33.34 13.90
C SER A 287 11.69 32.50 12.86
N THR A 288 12.87 33.01 12.47
CA THR A 288 13.83 32.23 11.67
C THR A 288 14.91 31.70 12.60
N LYS A 289 15.15 30.38 12.52
CA LYS A 289 16.18 29.66 13.26
C LYS A 289 17.25 29.16 12.31
N ARG A 290 18.49 29.10 12.79
CA ARG A 290 19.63 28.58 12.04
C ARG A 290 20.02 27.21 12.56
N PHE A 291 20.25 26.30 11.65
CA PHE A 291 20.65 24.92 11.92
C PHE A 291 21.88 24.53 11.14
N SER A 292 22.69 23.64 11.69
CA SER A 292 23.71 22.97 10.91
C SER A 292 23.06 22.02 9.91
N GLN A 293 23.31 22.21 8.61
CA GLN A 293 22.81 21.27 7.58
C GLN A 293 23.31 19.85 7.85
N LEU A 294 24.55 19.71 8.34
CA LEU A 294 25.10 18.39 8.67
C LEU A 294 24.35 17.72 9.84
N GLU A 295 23.89 18.49 10.83
CA GLU A 295 23.08 17.95 11.93
C GLU A 295 21.75 17.42 11.38
N VAL A 296 21.03 18.21 10.58
CA VAL A 296 19.78 17.79 9.94
C VAL A 296 19.97 16.51 9.12
N ASN A 297 21.02 16.47 8.28
CA ASN A 297 21.31 15.31 7.44
C ASN A 297 21.64 14.06 8.27
N ARG A 298 22.30 14.19 9.42
CA ARG A 298 22.57 13.05 10.32
C ARG A 298 21.29 12.44 10.86
N TYR A 299 20.32 13.25 11.30
CA TYR A 299 19.04 12.74 11.79
C TYR A 299 18.26 12.04 10.67
N VAL A 300 18.18 12.68 9.49
CA VAL A 300 17.52 12.11 8.31
C VAL A 300 18.17 10.78 7.92
N SER A 301 19.50 10.76 7.73
CA SER A 301 20.23 9.55 7.34
C SER A 301 20.09 8.42 8.35
N ALA A 302 20.21 8.71 9.65
CA ALA A 302 20.11 7.69 10.70
C ALA A 302 18.74 7.00 10.66
N ARG A 303 17.65 7.77 10.53
CA ARG A 303 16.30 7.21 10.47
C ARG A 303 16.02 6.46 9.18
N VAL A 304 16.42 6.98 8.04
CA VAL A 304 16.24 6.30 6.76
C VAL A 304 17.03 4.99 6.72
N LEU A 305 18.27 4.98 7.20
CA LEU A 305 19.07 3.75 7.31
C LEU A 305 18.42 2.72 8.24
N GLU A 306 17.82 3.16 9.36
CA GLU A 306 17.09 2.25 10.24
C GLU A 306 15.89 1.64 9.51
N ILE A 307 15.10 2.44 8.78
CA ILE A 307 13.96 1.92 7.99
C ILE A 307 14.45 0.88 6.98
N LEU A 308 15.51 1.19 6.22
CA LEU A 308 16.06 0.27 5.23
C LEU A 308 16.63 -1.00 5.87
N SER A 309 17.28 -0.89 7.03
CA SER A 309 17.77 -2.05 7.78
C SER A 309 16.64 -2.97 8.22
N ASN A 310 15.51 -2.40 8.69
CA ASN A 310 14.33 -3.18 9.04
C ASN A 310 13.69 -3.85 7.81
N VAL A 311 13.66 -3.16 6.65
CA VAL A 311 13.20 -3.76 5.38
C VAL A 311 14.05 -4.98 5.02
N VAL A 312 15.37 -4.86 5.07
CA VAL A 312 16.27 -5.98 4.77
C VAL A 312 16.11 -7.11 5.78
N SER A 313 15.94 -6.80 7.08
CA SER A 313 15.76 -7.79 8.14
C SER A 313 14.48 -8.61 7.91
N ILE A 314 13.33 -7.96 7.67
CA ILE A 314 12.06 -8.65 7.49
C ILE A 314 12.07 -9.55 6.23
N ILE A 315 12.74 -9.12 5.16
CA ILE A 315 12.90 -9.92 3.94
C ILE A 315 13.73 -11.19 4.22
N ARG A 316 14.80 -11.07 5.02
CA ARG A 316 15.66 -12.22 5.42
C ARG A 316 14.90 -13.16 6.34
N GLU A 317 14.24 -12.64 7.36
CA GLU A 317 13.45 -13.42 8.32
C GLU A 317 12.32 -14.21 7.64
N ALA A 318 11.74 -13.63 6.58
CA ALA A 318 10.73 -14.28 5.77
C ALA A 318 11.28 -15.32 4.77
N GLY A 319 12.61 -15.50 4.71
CA GLY A 319 13.23 -16.41 3.74
C GLY A 319 13.12 -15.96 2.28
N CYS A 320 12.84 -14.68 2.04
CA CYS A 320 12.59 -14.13 0.70
C CYS A 320 13.83 -13.47 0.06
N ALA A 321 15.01 -13.54 0.70
CA ALA A 321 16.22 -12.86 0.21
C ALA A 321 16.64 -13.33 -1.18
N GLU A 322 16.48 -14.62 -1.48
CA GLU A 322 16.81 -15.20 -2.78
C GLU A 322 15.74 -14.90 -3.86
N SER A 323 14.57 -14.42 -3.45
CA SER A 323 13.46 -14.10 -4.36
C SER A 323 13.57 -12.72 -5.02
N ILE A 324 14.58 -11.91 -4.67
CA ILE A 324 14.74 -10.52 -5.13
C ILE A 324 15.99 -10.31 -6.01
N SER A 325 16.17 -11.18 -7.00
CA SER A 325 17.35 -11.14 -7.89
C SER A 325 17.51 -9.83 -8.65
N LYS A 326 16.42 -9.11 -8.95
CA LYS A 326 16.42 -7.77 -9.56
C LYS A 326 16.56 -6.63 -8.55
N GLY A 327 16.65 -6.95 -7.24
CA GLY A 327 16.83 -5.95 -6.19
C GLY A 327 15.53 -5.25 -5.78
N PHE A 328 15.62 -3.93 -5.55
CA PHE A 328 14.57 -3.13 -4.94
C PHE A 328 14.06 -2.06 -5.90
N VAL A 329 12.76 -1.84 -5.90
CA VAL A 329 12.10 -0.69 -6.51
C VAL A 329 11.49 0.15 -5.41
N PHE A 330 11.98 1.37 -5.24
CA PHE A 330 11.56 2.27 -4.16
C PHE A 330 10.51 3.27 -4.62
N ALA A 331 9.52 3.53 -3.75
CA ALA A 331 8.49 4.53 -3.91
C ALA A 331 8.20 5.24 -2.57
N GLY A 332 7.34 6.25 -2.62
CA GLY A 332 6.92 7.01 -1.44
C GLY A 332 7.64 8.34 -1.27
N GLY A 333 7.17 9.14 -0.31
CA GLY A 333 7.67 10.51 -0.10
C GLY A 333 9.13 10.57 0.35
N VAL A 334 9.55 9.60 1.16
CA VAL A 334 10.92 9.57 1.72
C VAL A 334 11.98 9.28 0.65
N THR A 335 11.61 8.60 -0.43
CA THR A 335 12.56 8.29 -1.52
C THR A 335 12.97 9.51 -2.37
N ARG A 336 12.39 10.69 -2.09
CA ARG A 336 12.79 11.97 -2.69
C ARG A 336 13.89 12.69 -1.89
N THR A 337 14.37 12.07 -0.82
CA THR A 337 15.49 12.59 -0.02
C THR A 337 16.79 12.24 -0.73
N ASP A 338 17.56 13.25 -1.12
CA ASP A 338 18.83 13.11 -1.82
C ASP A 338 19.94 12.50 -0.94
#